data_98c711fa5071e1283dc50e93f904064b
#
_entry.id   98c711fa5071e1283dc50e93f904064b
#
_cell.length_a   1.000
_cell.length_b   1.000
_cell.length_c   1.000
_cell.angle_alpha   90.00
_cell.angle_beta   90.00
_cell.angle_gamma   90.00
#
_symmetry.space_group_name_H-M   'P 1'
#
loop_
_entity.id
_entity.type
_entity.pdbx_description
1 polymer ?
#
loop_
_entity_poly.entity_id
_entity_poly.type
_entity_poly.pdbx_seq_one_letter_code
_entity_poly.pdbx_strand_id
1 'polypeptide(L)'
;LPFGLLLLVYTASQGTMISGSYASRWINIAGVSFQSSSIASIILLTYVAHYLAKYDLKKIEFSKTIIPLWIPIFIYTFLILPSNLSTAALLFISIIITLFVSGYPFRHLFKIFTFLVISFMFFLTLAKAYPDNFPNRVDTWVSRIENFKSSKDVDASYQIERAKAAIINGGLFGVGAGKSVYKNLLPQS
;
A
#
# COMPACT_ATOMS: atom_id res chain seq x y z
N LEU A 1 -18.24 5.30 1.53
CA LEU A 1 -16.99 5.99 1.90
C LEU A 1 -16.89 6.30 3.40
N PRO A 2 -17.83 6.96 4.10
CA PRO A 2 -17.62 7.37 5.51
C PRO A 2 -17.21 6.21 6.42
N PHE A 3 -17.81 5.04 6.25
CA PHE A 3 -17.48 3.86 7.05
C PHE A 3 -16.00 3.43 6.93
N GLY A 4 -15.46 3.41 5.72
CA GLY A 4 -14.04 3.09 5.51
C GLY A 4 -13.09 4.13 6.13
N LEU A 5 -13.47 5.42 6.08
CA LEU A 5 -12.71 6.49 6.74
C LEU A 5 -12.72 6.32 8.26
N LEU A 6 -13.87 6.05 8.85
CA LEU A 6 -13.99 5.80 10.29
C LEU A 6 -13.11 4.62 10.75
N LEU A 7 -13.10 3.52 9.98
CA LEU A 7 -12.23 2.38 10.26
C LEU A 7 -10.75 2.76 10.23
N LEU A 8 -10.31 3.53 9.23
CA LEU A 8 -8.92 3.96 9.11
C LEU A 8 -8.51 4.91 10.24
N VAL A 9 -9.35 5.91 10.57
CA VAL A 9 -9.10 6.84 11.66
C VAL A 9 -9.08 6.12 13.00
N TYR A 10 -10.03 5.21 13.25
CA TYR A 10 -10.04 4.39 14.45
C TYR A 10 -8.76 3.57 14.60
N THR A 11 -8.31 2.92 13.51
CA THR A 11 -7.08 2.13 13.53
C THR A 11 -5.84 2.98 13.74
N ALA A 12 -5.81 4.18 13.19
CA ALA A 12 -4.69 5.11 13.40
C ALA A 12 -4.58 5.55 14.86
N SER A 13 -5.72 5.67 15.58
CA SER A 13 -5.76 6.11 16.98
C SER A 13 -5.64 4.96 17.99
N GLN A 14 -6.22 3.80 17.71
CA GLN A 14 -6.40 2.70 18.69
C GLN A 14 -6.04 1.30 18.14
N GLY A 15 -5.47 1.20 16.97
CA GLY A 15 -5.11 -0.08 16.39
C GLY A 15 -4.04 -0.83 17.18
N THR A 16 -4.13 -2.16 17.18
CA THR A 16 -3.16 -3.04 17.83
C THR A 16 -1.95 -3.31 16.95
N MET A 17 -0.78 -3.36 17.57
CA MET A 17 0.46 -3.80 16.94
C MET A 17 0.60 -5.31 17.13
N ILE A 18 0.80 -6.06 16.06
CA ILE A 18 1.09 -7.48 16.13
C ILE A 18 2.56 -7.71 15.80
N SER A 19 3.25 -8.47 16.67
CA SER A 19 4.60 -9.01 16.47
C SER A 19 5.64 -8.03 15.94
N GLY A 20 6.13 -7.12 16.78
CA GLY A 20 7.31 -6.28 16.46
C GLY A 20 7.09 -5.20 15.40
N SER A 21 5.87 -4.99 14.92
CA SER A 21 5.54 -3.94 13.98
C SER A 21 5.16 -2.65 14.72
N TYR A 22 5.90 -1.57 14.48
CA TYR A 22 5.63 -0.24 15.06
C TYR A 22 4.37 0.47 14.49
N ALA A 23 3.52 -0.22 13.70
CA ALA A 23 2.29 0.36 13.16
C ALA A 23 1.07 -0.41 13.62
N SER A 24 0.12 0.31 14.15
CA SER A 24 -1.23 -0.17 14.39
C SER A 24 -1.91 -0.44 13.04
N ARG A 25 -2.12 -1.71 12.70
CA ARG A 25 -2.71 -2.12 11.43
C ARG A 25 -3.98 -2.92 11.61
N TRP A 26 -4.13 -3.51 12.79
CA TRP A 26 -5.14 -4.51 13.07
C TRP A 26 -6.17 -4.01 14.05
N ILE A 27 -7.40 -4.37 13.80
CA ILE A 27 -8.51 -4.20 14.73
C ILE A 27 -8.87 -5.60 15.22
N ASN A 28 -8.93 -5.76 16.55
CA ASN A 28 -9.38 -6.99 17.17
C ASN A 28 -10.77 -6.76 17.77
N ILE A 29 -11.77 -7.48 17.25
CA ILE A 29 -13.14 -7.45 17.75
C ILE A 29 -13.54 -8.88 18.10
N ALA A 30 -13.86 -9.12 19.36
CA ALA A 30 -14.33 -10.43 19.86
C ALA A 30 -13.41 -11.62 19.48
N GLY A 31 -12.07 -11.40 19.49
CA GLY A 31 -11.11 -12.46 19.15
C GLY A 31 -10.82 -12.62 17.65
N VAL A 32 -11.52 -11.91 16.78
CA VAL A 32 -11.24 -11.86 15.34
C VAL A 32 -10.44 -10.61 15.02
N SER A 33 -9.24 -10.79 14.46
CA SER A 33 -8.40 -9.69 14.03
C SER A 33 -8.51 -9.52 12.52
N PHE A 34 -8.75 -8.29 12.07
CA PHE A 34 -8.78 -7.93 10.66
C PHE A 34 -8.02 -6.65 10.39
N GLN A 35 -7.52 -6.52 9.19
CA GLN A 35 -6.78 -5.34 8.75
C GLN A 35 -7.74 -4.30 8.15
N SER A 36 -7.87 -3.16 8.81
CA SER A 36 -8.78 -2.07 8.40
C SER A 36 -8.49 -1.54 6.99
N SER A 37 -7.22 -1.46 6.60
CA SER A 37 -6.83 -1.00 5.27
C SER A 37 -7.34 -1.92 4.14
N SER A 38 -7.50 -3.22 4.37
CA SER A 38 -8.05 -4.14 3.37
C SER A 38 -9.53 -3.84 3.09
N ILE A 39 -10.33 -3.66 4.15
CA ILE A 39 -11.74 -3.31 4.02
C ILE A 39 -11.88 -1.91 3.39
N ALA A 40 -11.11 -0.95 3.86
CA ALA A 40 -11.10 0.41 3.31
C ALA A 40 -10.75 0.42 1.82
N SER A 41 -9.77 -0.39 1.38
CA SER A 41 -9.39 -0.53 -0.02
C SER A 41 -10.54 -1.06 -0.89
N ILE A 42 -11.26 -2.08 -0.41
CA ILE A 42 -12.43 -2.63 -1.13
C ILE A 42 -13.51 -1.55 -1.27
N ILE A 43 -13.82 -0.83 -0.20
CA ILE A 43 -14.81 0.26 -0.21
C ILE A 43 -14.42 1.34 -1.21
N LEU A 44 -13.17 1.76 -1.22
CA LEU A 44 -12.69 2.79 -2.15
C LEU A 44 -12.73 2.30 -3.60
N LEU A 45 -12.24 1.09 -3.89
CA LEU A 45 -12.27 0.53 -5.24
C LEU A 45 -13.70 0.38 -5.76
N THR A 46 -14.63 -0.09 -4.92
CA THR A 46 -16.06 -0.18 -5.27
C THR A 46 -16.64 1.21 -5.57
N TYR A 47 -16.29 2.21 -4.76
CA TYR A 47 -16.71 3.59 -5.01
C TYR A 47 -16.18 4.14 -6.33
N VAL A 48 -14.89 3.95 -6.61
CA VAL A 48 -14.25 4.36 -7.86
C VAL A 48 -14.92 3.68 -9.04
N ALA A 49 -15.13 2.36 -8.99
CA ALA A 49 -15.80 1.61 -10.05
C ALA A 49 -17.24 2.12 -10.29
N HIS A 50 -17.99 2.37 -9.22
CA HIS A 50 -19.34 2.96 -9.32
C HIS A 50 -19.31 4.35 -9.96
N TYR A 51 -18.37 5.21 -9.55
CA TYR A 51 -18.20 6.54 -10.13
C TYR A 51 -17.92 6.47 -11.63
N LEU A 52 -17.01 5.58 -12.04
CA LEU A 52 -16.62 5.39 -13.43
C LEU A 52 -17.76 4.86 -14.30
N ALA A 53 -18.58 3.96 -13.75
CA ALA A 53 -19.76 3.43 -14.45
C ALA A 53 -20.87 4.49 -14.66
N LYS A 54 -20.94 5.49 -13.77
CA LYS A 54 -21.99 6.50 -13.81
C LYS A 54 -21.71 7.67 -14.77
N TYR A 55 -20.45 8.00 -14.99
CA TYR A 55 -20.06 9.20 -15.74
C TYR A 55 -19.31 8.87 -17.03
N ASP A 56 -19.63 9.61 -18.13
CA ASP A 56 -18.85 9.54 -19.36
C ASP A 56 -17.54 10.35 -19.21
N LEU A 57 -16.47 9.62 -18.91
CA LEU A 57 -15.17 10.19 -18.59
C LEU A 57 -14.51 10.94 -19.75
N LYS A 58 -14.89 10.64 -21.01
CA LYS A 58 -14.32 11.30 -22.17
C LYS A 58 -14.75 12.77 -22.29
N LYS A 59 -15.90 13.12 -21.70
CA LYS A 59 -16.50 14.46 -21.74
C LYS A 59 -16.35 15.23 -20.44
N ILE A 60 -15.88 14.59 -19.35
CA ILE A 60 -15.77 15.25 -18.05
C ILE A 60 -14.50 16.09 -17.98
N GLU A 61 -14.65 17.36 -17.60
CA GLU A 61 -13.53 18.24 -17.27
C GLU A 61 -12.80 17.74 -16.01
N PHE A 62 -11.48 17.82 -16.01
CA PHE A 62 -10.64 17.42 -14.90
C PHE A 62 -11.07 18.06 -13.57
N SER A 63 -11.39 19.35 -13.58
CA SER A 63 -11.83 20.10 -12.38
C SER A 63 -13.05 19.49 -11.69
N LYS A 64 -13.99 18.94 -12.47
CA LYS A 64 -15.21 18.30 -11.95
C LYS A 64 -14.94 16.92 -11.34
N THR A 65 -13.80 16.31 -11.60
CA THR A 65 -13.40 15.01 -11.01
C THR A 65 -12.60 15.16 -9.72
N ILE A 66 -12.07 16.34 -9.43
CA ILE A 66 -11.19 16.57 -8.27
C ILE A 66 -11.91 16.21 -6.97
N ILE A 67 -13.06 16.85 -6.72
CA ILE A 67 -13.79 16.66 -5.46
C ILE A 67 -14.37 15.25 -5.32
N PRO A 68 -15.16 14.73 -6.29
CA PRO A 68 -15.83 13.44 -6.08
C PRO A 68 -14.90 12.24 -6.26
N LEU A 69 -13.83 12.33 -7.03
CA LEU A 69 -12.98 11.19 -7.34
C LEU A 69 -11.62 11.29 -6.63
N TRP A 70 -10.87 12.37 -6.85
CA TRP A 70 -9.48 12.46 -6.39
C TRP A 70 -9.34 12.72 -4.90
N ILE A 71 -10.20 13.56 -4.31
CA ILE A 71 -10.15 13.81 -2.85
C ILE A 71 -10.33 12.53 -2.05
N PRO A 72 -11.35 11.69 -2.28
CA PRO A 72 -11.46 10.41 -1.58
C PRO A 72 -10.26 9.49 -1.79
N ILE A 73 -9.73 9.39 -3.02
CA ILE A 73 -8.56 8.58 -3.33
C ILE A 73 -7.36 9.03 -2.50
N PHE A 74 -7.08 10.33 -2.46
CA PHE A 74 -5.96 10.87 -1.69
C PHE A 74 -6.14 10.70 -0.19
N ILE A 75 -7.31 10.97 0.36
CA ILE A 75 -7.58 10.82 1.79
C ILE A 75 -7.34 9.36 2.22
N TYR A 76 -7.91 8.39 1.51
CA TYR A 76 -7.73 6.97 1.85
C TYR A 76 -6.26 6.54 1.73
N THR A 77 -5.62 6.87 0.62
CA THR A 77 -4.22 6.53 0.38
C THR A 77 -3.32 7.14 1.45
N PHE A 78 -3.55 8.41 1.79
CA PHE A 78 -2.76 9.12 2.80
C PHE A 78 -2.95 8.55 4.22
N LEU A 79 -4.17 8.13 4.59
CA LEU A 79 -4.43 7.49 5.88
C LEU A 79 -3.81 6.08 5.99
N ILE A 80 -3.72 5.35 4.88
CA ILE A 80 -3.08 4.02 4.86
C ILE A 80 -1.55 4.12 4.84
N LEU A 81 -0.99 5.14 4.21
CA LEU A 81 0.44 5.30 3.93
C LEU A 81 1.33 5.17 5.19
N PRO A 82 1.06 5.83 6.33
CA PRO A 82 1.90 5.71 7.53
C PRO A 82 1.93 4.30 8.11
N SER A 83 0.82 3.57 8.01
CA SER A 83 0.70 2.22 8.55
C SER A 83 1.23 1.16 7.58
N ASN A 84 1.06 1.33 6.27
CA ASN A 84 1.46 0.37 5.26
C ASN A 84 1.68 1.00 3.89
N LEU A 85 2.92 1.43 3.64
CA LEU A 85 3.33 2.03 2.36
C LEU A 85 3.02 1.12 1.16
N SER A 86 3.30 -0.18 1.27
CA SER A 86 3.09 -1.13 0.17
C SER A 86 1.61 -1.26 -0.20
N THR A 87 0.73 -1.36 0.79
CA THR A 87 -0.73 -1.42 0.56
C THR A 87 -1.24 -0.11 -0.03
N ALA A 88 -0.78 1.04 0.46
CA ALA A 88 -1.14 2.35 -0.09
C ALA A 88 -0.70 2.48 -1.56
N ALA A 89 0.54 2.08 -1.88
CA ALA A 89 1.06 2.11 -3.24
C ALA A 89 0.29 1.17 -4.17
N LEU A 90 0.05 -0.08 -3.76
CA LEU A 90 -0.71 -1.05 -4.56
C LEU A 90 -2.15 -0.60 -4.79
N LEU A 91 -2.82 -0.05 -3.77
CA LEU A 91 -4.15 0.51 -3.90
C LEU A 91 -4.17 1.65 -4.92
N PHE A 92 -3.24 2.58 -4.79
CA PHE A 92 -3.14 3.72 -5.71
C PHE A 92 -2.87 3.27 -7.14
N ILE A 93 -1.92 2.36 -7.37
CA ILE A 93 -1.63 1.79 -8.69
C ILE A 93 -2.85 1.09 -9.27
N SER A 94 -3.57 0.29 -8.46
CA SER A 94 -4.79 -0.39 -8.89
C SER A 94 -5.87 0.59 -9.34
N ILE A 95 -6.02 1.72 -8.63
CA ILE A 95 -6.95 2.79 -9.02
C ILE A 95 -6.51 3.45 -10.33
N ILE A 96 -5.23 3.77 -10.50
CA ILE A 96 -4.70 4.33 -11.74
C ILE A 96 -4.96 3.40 -12.93
N ILE A 97 -4.73 2.10 -12.78
CA ILE A 97 -5.02 1.11 -13.81
C ILE A 97 -6.52 1.07 -14.13
N THR A 98 -7.38 1.08 -13.11
CA THR A 98 -8.83 1.09 -13.28
C THR A 98 -9.30 2.33 -14.04
N LEU A 99 -8.78 3.51 -13.68
CA LEU A 99 -9.05 4.77 -14.36
C LEU A 99 -8.59 4.73 -15.82
N PHE A 100 -7.40 4.20 -16.07
CA PHE A 100 -6.85 4.06 -17.42
C PHE A 100 -7.72 3.16 -18.30
N VAL A 101 -8.07 1.96 -17.80
CA VAL A 101 -8.92 1.00 -18.52
C VAL A 101 -10.32 1.56 -18.79
N SER A 102 -10.85 2.39 -17.87
CA SER A 102 -12.16 3.04 -18.03
C SER A 102 -12.16 4.22 -19.02
N GLY A 103 -11.03 4.55 -19.63
CA GLY A 103 -10.94 5.62 -20.62
C GLY A 103 -10.75 7.02 -20.05
N TYR A 104 -10.36 7.14 -18.77
CA TYR A 104 -10.00 8.44 -18.21
C TYR A 104 -8.79 9.04 -18.94
N PRO A 105 -8.74 10.36 -19.25
CA PRO A 105 -7.70 10.95 -20.08
C PRO A 105 -6.28 10.71 -19.52
N PHE A 106 -5.45 10.00 -20.28
CA PHE A 106 -4.08 9.63 -19.87
C PHE A 106 -3.22 10.83 -19.45
N ARG A 107 -3.41 12.00 -20.10
CA ARG A 107 -2.68 13.24 -19.74
C ARG A 107 -2.90 13.65 -18.28
N HIS A 108 -4.11 13.44 -17.76
CA HIS A 108 -4.44 13.78 -16.37
C HIS A 108 -3.88 12.74 -15.39
N LEU A 109 -3.96 11.45 -15.74
CA LEU A 109 -3.36 10.39 -14.98
C LEU A 109 -1.85 10.58 -14.84
N PHE A 110 -1.19 10.85 -15.96
CA PHE A 110 0.26 11.07 -15.97
C PHE A 110 0.68 12.27 -15.11
N LYS A 111 -0.05 13.40 -15.19
CA LYS A 111 0.20 14.57 -14.34
C LYS A 111 0.10 14.23 -12.85
N ILE A 112 -0.96 13.54 -12.45
CA ILE A 112 -1.17 13.17 -11.04
C ILE A 112 -0.11 12.18 -10.57
N PHE A 113 0.16 11.15 -11.36
CA PHE A 113 1.19 10.17 -11.02
C PHE A 113 2.56 10.84 -10.88
N THR A 114 2.96 11.67 -11.84
CA THR A 114 4.21 12.41 -11.79
C THR A 114 4.28 13.35 -10.58
N PHE A 115 3.20 14.09 -10.29
CA PHE A 115 3.13 14.95 -9.11
C PHE A 115 3.31 14.16 -7.81
N LEU A 116 2.67 13.01 -7.68
CA LEU A 116 2.79 12.17 -6.49
C LEU A 116 4.19 11.57 -6.34
N VAL A 117 4.78 11.10 -7.43
CA VAL A 117 6.17 10.58 -7.39
C VAL A 117 7.12 11.69 -6.96
N ILE A 118 7.02 12.87 -7.54
CA ILE A 118 7.87 14.02 -7.16
C ILE A 118 7.63 14.40 -5.70
N SER A 119 6.37 14.51 -5.26
CA SER A 119 6.02 14.86 -3.87
C SER A 119 6.54 13.81 -2.89
N PHE A 120 6.46 12.53 -3.24
CA PHE A 120 6.98 11.45 -2.40
C PHE A 120 8.52 11.47 -2.32
N MET A 121 9.20 11.69 -3.43
CA MET A 121 10.66 11.85 -3.45
C MET A 121 11.11 13.05 -2.64
N PHE A 122 10.40 14.18 -2.77
CA PHE A 122 10.65 15.38 -1.98
C PHE A 122 10.43 15.12 -0.49
N PHE A 123 9.35 14.42 -0.13
CA PHE A 123 9.09 14.01 1.26
C PHE A 123 10.22 13.14 1.82
N LEU A 124 10.70 12.14 1.07
CA LEU A 124 11.81 11.29 1.49
C LEU A 124 13.12 12.08 1.68
N THR A 125 13.38 13.06 0.81
CA THR A 125 14.56 13.94 0.95
C THR A 125 14.47 14.82 2.21
N LEU A 126 13.30 15.40 2.48
CA LEU A 126 13.08 16.17 3.72
C LEU A 126 13.21 15.31 4.97
N ALA A 127 12.63 14.12 4.94
CA ALA A 127 12.70 13.19 6.05
C ALA A 127 14.14 12.72 6.35
N LYS A 128 14.95 12.55 5.32
CA LYS A 128 16.37 12.24 5.47
C LYS A 128 17.20 13.43 5.99
N ALA A 129 16.81 14.66 5.63
CA ALA A 129 17.46 15.89 6.08
C ALA A 129 17.14 16.26 7.55
N TYR A 130 15.94 15.90 8.02
CA TYR A 130 15.43 16.26 9.35
C TYR A 130 14.85 15.02 10.07
N PRO A 131 15.68 14.00 10.43
CA PRO A 131 15.22 12.72 10.97
C PRO A 131 14.42 12.89 12.27
N ASP A 132 14.79 13.84 13.15
CA ASP A 132 14.16 14.04 14.45
C ASP A 132 12.70 14.51 14.37
N ASN A 133 12.30 15.08 13.23
CA ASN A 133 10.95 15.63 13.05
C ASN A 133 9.97 14.63 12.39
N PHE A 134 10.45 13.46 11.99
CA PHE A 134 9.63 12.48 11.29
C PHE A 134 9.47 11.17 12.10
N PRO A 135 8.34 10.47 11.95
CA PRO A 135 8.14 9.19 12.62
C PRO A 135 9.19 8.15 12.23
N ASN A 136 9.60 7.27 13.16
CA ASN A 136 10.55 6.15 12.97
C ASN A 136 10.26 5.23 11.77
N ARG A 137 9.08 5.37 11.14
CA ARG A 137 8.69 4.65 9.93
C ARG A 137 9.41 5.13 8.67
N VAL A 138 9.78 6.40 8.62
CA VAL A 138 10.49 6.95 7.47
C VAL A 138 11.88 6.32 7.36
N ASP A 139 12.54 6.06 8.49
CA ASP A 139 13.82 5.36 8.52
C ASP A 139 13.70 3.94 7.94
N THR A 140 12.58 3.27 8.22
CA THR A 140 12.28 1.96 7.61
C THR A 140 12.11 2.05 6.10
N TRP A 141 11.52 3.12 5.58
CA TRP A 141 11.35 3.30 4.12
C TRP A 141 12.67 3.65 3.44
N VAL A 142 13.45 4.55 4.05
CA VAL A 142 14.77 4.92 3.56
C VAL A 142 15.70 3.72 3.58
N SER A 143 15.77 2.98 4.68
CA SER A 143 16.61 1.79 4.80
C SER A 143 16.23 0.70 3.77
N ARG A 144 14.95 0.49 3.49
CA ARG A 144 14.52 -0.46 2.45
C ARG A 144 14.98 -0.05 1.05
N ILE A 145 14.97 1.24 0.74
CA ILE A 145 15.44 1.76 -0.54
C ILE A 145 16.98 1.62 -0.63
N GLU A 146 17.70 1.92 0.44
CA GLU A 146 19.14 1.82 0.50
C GLU A 146 19.62 0.36 0.49
N ASN A 147 18.96 -0.52 1.24
CA ASN A 147 19.26 -1.95 1.31
C ASN A 147 18.90 -2.69 0.02
N PHE A 148 17.92 -2.23 -0.76
CA PHE A 148 17.65 -2.77 -2.08
C PHE A 148 18.85 -2.64 -3.03
N LYS A 149 19.67 -1.59 -2.85
CA LYS A 149 20.91 -1.39 -3.63
C LYS A 149 22.13 -2.12 -3.06
N SER A 150 22.19 -2.36 -1.76
CA SER A 150 23.44 -2.75 -1.09
C SER A 150 23.49 -4.19 -0.56
N SER A 151 22.39 -4.94 -0.59
CA SER A 151 22.28 -6.35 -0.08
C SER A 151 22.94 -6.58 1.29
N LYS A 152 22.99 -5.54 2.15
CA LYS A 152 23.77 -5.57 3.40
C LYS A 152 22.99 -6.10 4.60
N ASP A 153 21.69 -6.29 4.46
CA ASP A 153 20.84 -6.78 5.55
C ASP A 153 20.88 -8.32 5.56
N VAL A 154 21.60 -8.90 6.51
CA VAL A 154 21.82 -10.36 6.61
C VAL A 154 20.50 -11.10 6.77
N ASP A 155 19.56 -10.57 7.59
CA ASP A 155 18.26 -11.19 7.82
C ASP A 155 17.34 -11.10 6.59
N ALA A 156 17.35 -9.96 5.89
CA ALA A 156 16.59 -9.79 4.65
C ALA A 156 17.17 -10.67 3.53
N SER A 157 18.50 -10.79 3.43
CA SER A 157 19.15 -11.67 2.44
C SER A 157 18.84 -13.13 2.71
N TYR A 158 18.82 -13.58 3.98
CA TYR A 158 18.44 -14.92 4.35
C TYR A 158 17.00 -15.28 3.92
N GLN A 159 16.03 -14.40 4.17
CA GLN A 159 14.66 -14.62 3.75
C GLN A 159 14.53 -14.70 2.23
N ILE A 160 15.20 -13.81 1.50
CA ILE A 160 15.20 -13.79 0.05
C ILE A 160 15.83 -15.07 -0.52
N GLU A 161 16.96 -15.52 0.02
CA GLU A 161 17.62 -16.76 -0.41
C GLU A 161 16.74 -17.98 -0.18
N ARG A 162 16.08 -18.06 0.98
CA ARG A 162 15.14 -19.16 1.28
C ARG A 162 13.91 -19.15 0.40
N ALA A 163 13.37 -17.96 0.11
CA ALA A 163 12.27 -17.82 -0.83
C ALA A 163 12.67 -18.25 -2.25
N LYS A 164 13.84 -17.83 -2.74
CA LYS A 164 14.38 -18.26 -4.03
C LYS A 164 14.58 -19.78 -4.08
N ALA A 165 15.17 -20.37 -3.03
CA ALA A 165 15.35 -21.80 -2.95
C ALA A 165 14.01 -22.56 -2.94
N ALA A 166 12.98 -22.03 -2.27
CA ALA A 166 11.64 -22.61 -2.29
C ALA A 166 11.02 -22.59 -3.71
N ILE A 167 11.20 -21.49 -4.44
CA ILE A 167 10.73 -21.36 -5.82
C ILE A 167 11.47 -22.35 -6.75
N ILE A 168 12.79 -22.43 -6.65
CA ILE A 168 13.62 -23.34 -7.46
C ILE A 168 13.22 -24.79 -7.19
N ASN A 169 13.07 -25.20 -5.93
CA ASN A 169 12.65 -26.57 -5.58
C ASN A 169 11.19 -26.87 -5.97
N GLY A 170 10.34 -25.84 -6.05
CA GLY A 170 8.96 -26.00 -6.50
C GLY A 170 8.82 -26.29 -8.00
N GLY A 171 9.75 -25.80 -8.81
CA GLY A 171 9.66 -25.91 -10.26
C GLY A 171 8.36 -25.29 -10.81
N LEU A 172 7.94 -25.71 -11.99
CA LEU A 172 6.72 -25.17 -12.65
C LEU A 172 5.41 -25.63 -12.01
N PHE A 173 5.38 -26.82 -11.40
CA PHE A 173 4.16 -27.42 -10.85
C PHE A 173 4.06 -27.33 -9.33
N GLY A 174 5.11 -26.87 -8.67
CA GLY A 174 5.19 -26.85 -7.21
C GLY A 174 5.32 -28.24 -6.57
N VAL A 175 5.66 -28.29 -5.28
CA VAL A 175 5.75 -29.57 -4.50
C VAL A 175 4.43 -29.94 -3.83
N GLY A 176 3.38 -29.16 -4.02
CA GLY A 176 2.06 -29.34 -3.42
C GLY A 176 1.86 -28.55 -2.13
N ALA A 177 0.59 -28.32 -1.79
CA ALA A 177 0.21 -27.52 -0.63
C ALA A 177 0.75 -28.11 0.67
N GLY A 178 1.44 -27.30 1.48
CA GLY A 178 1.99 -27.68 2.78
C GLY A 178 3.21 -28.60 2.76
N LYS A 179 3.68 -29.08 1.59
CA LYS A 179 4.81 -30.03 1.49
C LYS A 179 6.18 -29.37 1.35
N SER A 180 6.26 -28.04 1.26
CA SER A 180 7.54 -27.35 1.15
C SER A 180 8.35 -27.48 2.43
N VAL A 181 9.60 -27.93 2.31
CA VAL A 181 10.58 -28.01 3.41
C VAL A 181 10.87 -26.59 3.95
N TYR A 182 10.78 -25.59 3.11
CA TYR A 182 11.12 -24.21 3.45
C TYR A 182 10.05 -23.47 4.27
N LYS A 183 8.83 -24.02 4.41
CA LYS A 183 7.75 -23.38 5.19
C LYS A 183 8.12 -23.09 6.65
N ASN A 184 8.95 -23.96 7.26
CA ASN A 184 9.38 -23.82 8.65
C ASN A 184 10.66 -23.00 8.80
N LEU A 185 11.32 -22.64 7.70
CA LEU A 185 12.57 -21.87 7.67
C LEU A 185 12.30 -20.38 7.36
N LEU A 186 11.10 -20.04 6.95
CA LEU A 186 10.67 -18.65 6.77
C LEU A 186 10.04 -18.17 8.08
N PRO A 187 10.40 -16.97 8.57
CA PRO A 187 9.75 -16.39 9.74
C PRO A 187 8.24 -16.26 9.45
N GLN A 188 7.44 -16.70 10.40
CA GLN A 188 6.00 -16.48 10.32
C GLN A 188 5.72 -15.00 10.51
N SER A 189 5.12 -14.38 9.50
CA SER A 189 4.69 -12.98 9.53
C SER A 189 3.34 -12.83 10.23
#